data_2c0ec723d74f970801c795a41e5acb8b
#
_entry.id   2c0ec723d74f970801c795a41e5acb8b
#
_cell.length_a   1.000
_cell.length_b   1.000
_cell.length_c   1.000
_cell.angle_alpha   90.00
_cell.angle_beta   90.00
_cell.angle_gamma   90.00
#
_symmetry.space_group_name_H-M   'P 1'
#
loop_
_entity.id
_entity.type
_entity.pdbx_description
1 polymer ?
#
loop_
_entity_poly.entity_id
_entity_poly.type
_entity_poly.pdbx_seq_one_letter_code
_entity_poly.pdbx_strand_id
1 'polypeptide(L)'
;MKDIRCENRIKYLNKYIEDKWTEYYFNFIKRNSFYIIDWFSISANVNITPYIIDKYPNEPWKWGYICKNPNINMDFIEKHSDKELDWYNISKNSSFTPSVIEKYKYKKWIWSGLSRNESMTEEFIEKYIDEDWDWNAIGANPNISIKFIEKYLYKNISIDSISSNPNITIDFIDKYKNFQFNWYMISKNIKITKELYENNKDKPWLWNYIARNKNISLDFIKEYFHHGMCWYSISGNPNITIQYLEQNFDKPFNWAHIAENPNLTFDIIEKNKSISWNWFYISANKFTKEKELFYEKYYKIYMATFRLQQYFNRAYDNPKYKFCRTIFEKNWNTIMNQ
;
A
#
# COMPACT_ATOMS: atom_id res chain seq x y z
N MET A 1 32.98 8.40 7.48
CA MET A 1 32.27 9.48 8.23
C MET A 1 31.35 10.37 7.36
N LYS A 2 31.69 10.71 6.10
CA LYS A 2 30.78 11.49 5.21
C LYS A 2 29.49 10.74 4.86
N ASP A 3 29.56 9.43 4.62
CA ASP A 3 28.41 8.62 4.22
C ASP A 3 27.36 8.46 5.34
N ILE A 4 27.78 8.18 6.55
CA ILE A 4 26.89 8.02 7.72
C ILE A 4 26.12 9.32 8.03
N ARG A 5 26.75 10.50 7.84
CA ARG A 5 26.05 11.78 8.02
C ARG A 5 25.03 12.03 6.91
N CYS A 6 25.31 11.58 5.69
CA CYS A 6 24.39 11.68 4.55
C CYS A 6 23.17 10.77 4.74
N GLU A 7 23.39 9.52 5.12
CA GLU A 7 22.34 8.55 5.40
C GLU A 7 21.41 8.99 6.54
N ASN A 8 21.97 9.47 7.65
CA ASN A 8 21.18 10.00 8.77
C ASN A 8 20.33 11.22 8.36
N ARG A 9 20.86 12.06 7.48
CA ARG A 9 20.14 13.23 6.96
C ARG A 9 19.00 12.85 6.04
N ILE A 10 19.21 11.88 5.15
CA ILE A 10 18.16 11.33 4.27
C ILE A 10 17.06 10.67 5.11
N LYS A 11 17.43 9.89 6.12
CA LYS A 11 16.48 9.24 7.04
C LYS A 11 15.64 10.28 7.79
N TYR A 12 16.25 11.34 8.29
CA TYR A 12 15.55 12.44 8.95
C TYR A 12 14.58 13.14 8.00
N LEU A 13 15.02 13.45 6.77
CA LEU A 13 14.19 14.09 5.75
C LEU A 13 12.99 13.21 5.37
N ASN A 14 13.23 11.91 5.16
CA ASN A 14 12.16 10.98 4.82
C ASN A 14 11.10 10.93 5.92
N LYS A 15 11.53 10.87 7.18
CA LYS A 15 10.62 10.92 8.33
C LYS A 15 9.84 12.23 8.38
N TYR A 16 10.51 13.37 8.20
CA TYR A 16 9.86 14.67 8.19
C TYR A 16 8.79 14.77 7.08
N ILE A 17 9.10 14.31 5.86
CA ILE A 17 8.15 14.31 4.74
C ILE A 17 6.98 13.36 5.04
N GLU A 18 7.24 12.19 5.64
CA GLU A 18 6.19 11.24 6.03
C GLU A 18 5.24 11.86 7.08
N ASP A 19 5.79 12.54 8.10
CA ASP A 19 4.97 13.22 9.12
C ASP A 19 4.12 14.34 8.49
N LYS A 20 4.67 15.09 7.53
CA LYS A 20 3.92 16.10 6.77
C LYS A 20 2.85 15.50 5.86
N TRP A 21 3.17 14.38 5.20
CA TRP A 21 2.20 13.66 4.37
C TRP A 21 1.02 13.15 5.19
N THR A 22 1.28 12.49 6.31
CA THR A 22 0.21 11.94 7.15
C THR A 22 -0.69 13.04 7.72
N GLU A 23 -0.13 14.22 8.07
CA GLU A 23 -0.92 15.40 8.46
C GLU A 23 -1.79 15.91 7.28
N TYR A 24 -1.21 16.02 6.08
CA TYR A 24 -1.93 16.47 4.89
C TYR A 24 -3.09 15.55 4.55
N TYR A 25 -2.85 14.22 4.54
CA TYR A 25 -3.88 13.21 4.36
C TYR A 25 -4.96 13.29 5.43
N PHE A 26 -4.57 13.32 6.71
CA PHE A 26 -5.51 13.35 7.81
C PHE A 26 -6.38 14.61 7.81
N ASN A 27 -5.80 15.76 7.49
CA ASN A 27 -6.54 17.01 7.33
C ASN A 27 -7.53 16.95 6.15
N PHE A 28 -7.17 16.29 5.04
CA PHE A 28 -8.11 16.05 3.94
C PHE A 28 -9.31 15.23 4.42
N ILE A 29 -9.09 14.15 5.16
CA ILE A 29 -10.18 13.35 5.71
C ILE A 29 -11.03 14.18 6.69
N LYS A 30 -10.41 14.92 7.61
CA LYS A 30 -11.13 15.72 8.62
C LYS A 30 -11.99 16.83 8.02
N ARG A 31 -11.52 17.58 7.04
CA ARG A 31 -12.31 18.64 6.39
C ARG A 31 -13.50 18.12 5.59
N ASN A 32 -13.52 16.83 5.28
CA ASN A 32 -14.61 16.13 4.62
C ASN A 32 -15.44 15.28 5.60
N SER A 33 -15.29 15.49 6.92
CA SER A 33 -15.92 14.67 7.98
C SER A 33 -17.44 14.82 8.08
N PHE A 34 -18.06 15.76 7.35
CA PHE A 34 -19.52 15.84 7.21
C PHE A 34 -20.08 14.68 6.37
N TYR A 35 -19.25 13.96 5.61
CA TYR A 35 -19.61 12.68 5.01
C TYR A 35 -19.41 11.55 6.02
N ILE A 36 -20.07 10.41 5.77
CA ILE A 36 -19.86 9.19 6.56
C ILE A 36 -18.48 8.63 6.23
N ILE A 37 -17.50 8.89 7.08
CA ILE A 37 -16.15 8.33 6.97
C ILE A 37 -16.03 7.05 7.79
N ASP A 38 -15.21 6.11 7.29
CA ASP A 38 -15.01 4.83 7.96
C ASP A 38 -13.75 4.83 8.83
N TRP A 39 -13.93 5.00 10.14
CA TRP A 39 -12.83 4.95 11.09
C TRP A 39 -12.15 3.58 11.22
N PHE A 40 -12.82 2.51 10.82
CA PHE A 40 -12.17 1.19 10.73
C PHE A 40 -11.10 1.19 9.64
N SER A 41 -11.46 1.65 8.44
CA SER A 41 -10.54 1.78 7.31
C SER A 41 -9.44 2.81 7.58
N ILE A 42 -9.77 3.98 8.16
CA ILE A 42 -8.79 5.01 8.51
C ILE A 42 -7.75 4.46 9.50
N SER A 43 -8.18 3.77 10.55
CA SER A 43 -7.26 3.21 11.56
C SER A 43 -6.26 2.23 10.97
N ALA A 44 -6.67 1.45 9.96
CA ALA A 44 -5.81 0.49 9.26
C ALA A 44 -5.04 1.10 8.08
N ASN A 45 -5.31 2.38 7.71
CA ASN A 45 -4.80 2.97 6.48
C ASN A 45 -3.29 3.24 6.55
N VAL A 46 -2.57 2.89 5.49
CA VAL A 46 -1.12 3.10 5.34
C VAL A 46 -0.69 4.57 5.40
N ASN A 47 -1.62 5.51 5.19
CA ASN A 47 -1.36 6.96 5.31
C ASN A 47 -1.47 7.48 6.74
N ILE A 48 -1.90 6.64 7.70
CA ILE A 48 -1.93 6.95 9.12
C ILE A 48 -0.68 6.37 9.78
N THR A 49 0.08 7.20 10.44
CA THR A 49 1.30 6.81 11.15
C THR A 49 1.09 6.87 12.67
N PRO A 50 1.95 6.21 13.48
CA PRO A 50 1.98 6.38 14.92
C PRO A 50 1.95 7.84 15.39
N TYR A 51 2.65 8.72 14.64
CA TYR A 51 2.67 10.16 14.92
C TYR A 51 1.27 10.79 14.94
N ILE A 52 0.40 10.48 13.97
CA ILE A 52 -0.97 11.03 13.92
C ILE A 52 -1.85 10.44 15.03
N ILE A 53 -1.72 9.15 15.29
CA ILE A 53 -2.50 8.48 16.36
C ILE A 53 -2.17 9.13 17.72
N ASP A 54 -0.88 9.34 18.01
CA ASP A 54 -0.41 9.97 19.22
C ASP A 54 -0.77 11.46 19.32
N LYS A 55 -0.77 12.17 18.18
CA LYS A 55 -1.10 13.60 18.12
C LYS A 55 -2.60 13.88 18.31
N TYR A 56 -3.46 12.94 17.90
CA TYR A 56 -4.92 13.07 17.98
C TYR A 56 -5.55 11.90 18.76
N PRO A 57 -5.22 11.72 20.06
CA PRO A 57 -5.63 10.55 20.83
C PRO A 57 -7.14 10.47 21.09
N ASN A 58 -7.87 11.57 20.95
CA ASN A 58 -9.31 11.66 21.19
C ASN A 58 -10.17 11.32 19.96
N GLU A 59 -9.54 11.08 18.81
CA GLU A 59 -10.28 10.60 17.63
C GLU A 59 -10.77 9.16 17.86
N PRO A 60 -11.86 8.72 17.21
CA PRO A 60 -12.49 7.43 17.49
C PRO A 60 -11.72 6.25 16.86
N TRP A 61 -10.42 6.19 17.14
CA TRP A 61 -9.53 5.13 16.66
C TRP A 61 -10.04 3.74 16.99
N LYS A 62 -9.95 2.82 16.04
CA LYS A 62 -10.32 1.42 16.20
C LYS A 62 -9.06 0.58 16.44
N TRP A 63 -8.75 0.31 17.72
CA TRP A 63 -7.46 -0.31 18.11
C TRP A 63 -7.24 -1.67 17.48
N GLY A 64 -8.26 -2.54 17.36
CA GLY A 64 -8.15 -3.79 16.62
C GLY A 64 -7.79 -3.61 15.14
N TYR A 65 -8.15 -2.47 14.53
CA TYR A 65 -7.79 -2.12 13.14
C TYR A 65 -6.47 -1.37 13.05
N ILE A 66 -6.08 -0.58 14.06
CA ILE A 66 -4.72 -0.06 14.17
C ILE A 66 -3.70 -1.21 14.13
N CYS A 67 -4.02 -2.35 14.72
CA CYS A 67 -3.18 -3.55 14.67
C CYS A 67 -2.92 -4.07 13.24
N LYS A 68 -3.76 -3.72 12.24
CA LYS A 68 -3.56 -4.03 10.81
C LYS A 68 -2.71 -2.99 10.09
N ASN A 69 -2.48 -1.82 10.70
CA ASN A 69 -1.79 -0.72 10.04
C ASN A 69 -0.30 -1.07 9.83
N PRO A 70 0.23 -1.00 8.59
CA PRO A 70 1.61 -1.41 8.31
C PRO A 70 2.67 -0.46 8.88
N ASN A 71 2.28 0.70 9.42
CA ASN A 71 3.21 1.66 10.00
C ASN A 71 3.49 1.42 11.49
N ILE A 72 2.74 0.53 12.15
CA ILE A 72 2.98 0.23 13.56
C ILE A 72 4.13 -0.78 13.73
N ASN A 73 4.83 -0.64 14.83
CA ASN A 73 5.90 -1.54 15.24
C ASN A 73 5.70 -2.01 16.70
N MET A 74 6.61 -2.84 17.18
CA MET A 74 6.49 -3.39 18.54
C MET A 74 6.58 -2.31 19.63
N ASP A 75 7.40 -1.26 19.43
CA ASP A 75 7.51 -0.16 20.40
C ASP A 75 6.17 0.59 20.55
N PHE A 76 5.43 0.78 19.42
CA PHE A 76 4.10 1.35 19.46
C PHE A 76 3.10 0.42 20.17
N ILE A 77 3.14 -0.87 19.92
CA ILE A 77 2.30 -1.87 20.57
C ILE A 77 2.55 -1.89 22.10
N GLU A 78 3.81 -1.84 22.51
CA GLU A 78 4.18 -1.81 23.94
C GLU A 78 3.76 -0.50 24.63
N LYS A 79 3.93 0.63 23.94
CA LYS A 79 3.48 1.96 24.43
C LYS A 79 1.98 2.01 24.68
N HIS A 80 1.19 1.31 23.88
CA HIS A 80 -0.27 1.31 23.95
C HIS A 80 -0.84 -0.03 24.44
N SER A 81 -0.11 -0.70 25.33
CA SER A 81 -0.50 -2.02 25.90
C SER A 81 -1.76 -1.95 26.77
N ASP A 82 -2.21 -0.74 27.18
CA ASP A 82 -3.47 -0.47 27.88
C ASP A 82 -4.71 -0.54 26.97
N LYS A 83 -4.51 -0.58 25.65
CA LYS A 83 -5.59 -0.62 24.66
C LYS A 83 -6.01 -2.05 24.30
N GLU A 84 -7.21 -2.19 23.75
CA GLU A 84 -7.73 -3.47 23.24
C GLU A 84 -7.01 -3.87 21.94
N LEU A 85 -5.81 -4.45 22.09
CA LEU A 85 -4.98 -4.88 20.97
C LEU A 85 -5.41 -6.27 20.47
N ASP A 86 -5.57 -6.40 19.16
CA ASP A 86 -5.92 -7.66 18.49
C ASP A 86 -4.65 -8.38 18.01
N TRP A 87 -4.23 -9.41 18.76
CA TRP A 87 -3.03 -10.19 18.44
C TRP A 87 -3.13 -11.02 17.16
N TYR A 88 -4.35 -11.37 16.72
CA TYR A 88 -4.53 -11.99 15.41
C TYR A 88 -4.16 -10.99 14.30
N ASN A 89 -4.67 -9.75 14.38
CA ASN A 89 -4.34 -8.69 13.43
C ASN A 89 -2.87 -8.26 13.51
N ILE A 90 -2.26 -8.22 14.71
CA ILE A 90 -0.81 -8.00 14.87
C ILE A 90 -0.03 -9.10 14.17
N SER A 91 -0.37 -10.37 14.41
CA SER A 91 0.31 -11.51 13.78
C SER A 91 0.18 -11.49 12.25
N LYS A 92 -0.98 -11.09 11.72
CA LYS A 92 -1.23 -10.96 10.27
C LYS A 92 -0.50 -9.79 9.63
N ASN A 93 -0.07 -8.80 10.40
CA ASN A 93 0.48 -7.56 9.87
C ASN A 93 1.92 -7.75 9.36
N SER A 94 2.16 -7.45 8.10
CA SER A 94 3.45 -7.65 7.41
C SER A 94 4.60 -6.77 7.93
N SER A 95 4.33 -5.76 8.78
CA SER A 95 5.39 -5.03 9.48
C SER A 95 6.11 -5.89 10.53
N PHE A 96 5.48 -6.97 10.99
CA PHE A 96 6.08 -7.95 11.92
C PHE A 96 6.69 -9.11 11.12
N THR A 97 7.95 -8.92 10.74
CA THR A 97 8.74 -9.91 9.98
C THR A 97 9.19 -11.10 10.83
N PRO A 98 9.63 -12.21 10.22
CA PRO A 98 10.21 -13.35 10.95
C PRO A 98 11.22 -12.96 12.02
N SER A 99 12.14 -12.03 11.71
CA SER A 99 13.15 -11.56 12.66
C SER A 99 12.56 -10.82 13.87
N VAL A 100 11.47 -10.06 13.65
CA VAL A 100 10.75 -9.39 14.75
C VAL A 100 10.02 -10.42 15.60
N ILE A 101 9.36 -11.41 14.98
CA ILE A 101 8.65 -12.49 15.70
C ILE A 101 9.62 -13.27 16.57
N GLU A 102 10.79 -13.64 16.05
CA GLU A 102 11.81 -14.36 16.83
C GLU A 102 12.37 -13.52 17.98
N LYS A 103 12.62 -12.23 17.77
CA LYS A 103 13.06 -11.30 18.83
C LYS A 103 12.04 -11.20 19.96
N TYR A 104 10.76 -11.23 19.62
CA TYR A 104 9.65 -11.08 20.57
C TYR A 104 8.83 -12.38 20.72
N LYS A 105 9.50 -13.55 20.68
CA LYS A 105 8.87 -14.89 20.75
C LYS A 105 8.00 -15.13 21.98
N TYR A 106 8.19 -14.36 23.05
CA TYR A 106 7.41 -14.43 24.29
C TYR A 106 6.04 -13.74 24.19
N LYS A 107 5.75 -13.02 23.08
CA LYS A 107 4.46 -12.38 22.85
C LYS A 107 3.41 -13.41 22.37
N LYS A 108 2.14 -12.98 22.36
CA LYS A 108 0.99 -13.84 22.04
C LYS A 108 0.78 -14.00 20.53
N TRP A 109 1.79 -14.41 19.78
CA TRP A 109 1.65 -14.65 18.35
C TRP A 109 0.60 -15.72 18.05
N ILE A 110 -0.24 -15.49 17.03
CA ILE A 110 -1.30 -16.40 16.59
C ILE A 110 -0.93 -16.96 15.23
N TRP A 111 -0.67 -18.28 15.16
CA TRP A 111 -0.14 -18.96 13.97
C TRP A 111 -1.07 -18.84 12.75
N SER A 112 -2.39 -18.91 12.94
CA SER A 112 -3.35 -18.66 11.85
C SER A 112 -3.32 -17.20 11.33
N GLY A 113 -2.93 -16.23 12.17
CA GLY A 113 -2.62 -14.87 11.77
C GLY A 113 -1.31 -14.78 10.99
N LEU A 114 -0.23 -15.40 11.53
CA LEU A 114 1.08 -15.47 10.87
C LEU A 114 1.00 -16.13 9.49
N SER A 115 0.14 -17.14 9.32
CA SER A 115 -0.09 -17.77 8.00
C SER A 115 -0.58 -16.80 6.92
N ARG A 116 -1.26 -15.71 7.32
CA ARG A 116 -1.75 -14.65 6.45
C ARG A 116 -0.81 -13.46 6.35
N ASN A 117 0.29 -13.49 7.09
CA ASN A 117 1.27 -12.41 7.07
C ASN A 117 2.14 -12.53 5.81
N GLU A 118 2.07 -11.50 4.94
CA GLU A 118 2.78 -11.49 3.67
C GLU A 118 4.31 -11.36 3.81
N SER A 119 4.84 -11.12 5.02
CA SER A 119 6.28 -11.10 5.27
C SER A 119 6.84 -12.46 5.68
N MET A 120 5.99 -13.49 5.90
CA MET A 120 6.47 -14.83 6.25
C MET A 120 7.26 -15.45 5.11
N THR A 121 8.35 -16.11 5.44
CA THR A 121 9.21 -16.81 4.49
C THR A 121 9.01 -18.31 4.60
N GLU A 122 9.34 -19.04 3.52
CA GLU A 122 9.29 -20.49 3.49
C GLU A 122 10.20 -21.10 4.55
N GLU A 123 11.40 -20.53 4.77
CA GLU A 123 12.35 -20.98 5.79
C GLU A 123 11.79 -20.82 7.20
N PHE A 124 11.03 -19.72 7.45
CA PHE A 124 10.41 -19.52 8.75
C PHE A 124 9.30 -20.53 8.99
N ILE A 125 8.48 -20.83 7.99
CA ILE A 125 7.43 -21.85 8.07
C ILE A 125 8.05 -23.23 8.31
N GLU A 126 9.11 -23.59 7.60
CA GLU A 126 9.81 -24.88 7.79
C GLU A 126 10.46 -24.99 9.16
N LYS A 127 11.04 -23.91 9.68
CA LYS A 127 11.64 -23.88 11.03
C LYS A 127 10.62 -24.16 12.13
N TYR A 128 9.39 -23.75 11.94
CA TYR A 128 8.28 -23.90 12.88
C TYR A 128 7.16 -24.78 12.32
N ILE A 129 7.52 -25.84 11.57
CA ILE A 129 6.59 -26.67 10.80
C ILE A 129 5.52 -27.39 11.63
N ASP A 130 5.84 -27.66 12.90
CA ASP A 130 4.97 -28.38 13.83
C ASP A 130 3.95 -27.47 14.54
N GLU A 131 4.01 -26.16 14.28
CA GLU A 131 3.06 -25.20 14.85
C GLU A 131 1.72 -25.22 14.11
N ASP A 132 0.71 -24.57 14.72
CA ASP A 132 -0.68 -24.58 14.23
C ASP A 132 -0.90 -23.61 13.07
N TRP A 133 -0.23 -23.87 11.93
CA TRP A 133 -0.37 -23.11 10.70
C TRP A 133 -1.72 -23.35 10.02
N ASP A 134 -2.35 -22.24 9.53
CA ASP A 134 -3.43 -22.34 8.57
C ASP A 134 -2.87 -22.57 7.15
N TRP A 135 -2.80 -23.83 6.74
CA TRP A 135 -2.25 -24.21 5.43
C TRP A 135 -3.05 -23.66 4.24
N ASN A 136 -4.32 -23.38 4.41
CA ASN A 136 -5.11 -22.68 3.39
C ASN A 136 -4.64 -21.22 3.25
N ALA A 137 -4.37 -20.54 4.34
CA ALA A 137 -3.81 -19.20 4.31
C ALA A 137 -2.39 -19.19 3.69
N ILE A 138 -1.54 -20.16 4.03
CA ILE A 138 -0.22 -20.34 3.40
C ILE A 138 -0.37 -20.58 1.90
N GLY A 139 -1.30 -21.44 1.48
CA GLY A 139 -1.56 -21.71 0.06
C GLY A 139 -1.95 -20.48 -0.75
N ALA A 140 -2.62 -19.50 -0.13
CA ALA A 140 -3.00 -18.25 -0.77
C ALA A 140 -1.98 -17.11 -0.58
N ASN A 141 -0.94 -17.29 0.23
CA ASN A 141 0.00 -16.23 0.59
C ASN A 141 0.91 -15.86 -0.61
N PRO A 142 0.97 -14.59 -1.04
CA PRO A 142 1.72 -14.17 -2.22
C PRO A 142 3.25 -14.30 -2.06
N ASN A 143 3.76 -14.44 -0.85
CA ASN A 143 5.20 -14.64 -0.60
C ASN A 143 5.62 -16.11 -0.63
N ILE A 144 4.67 -17.04 -0.79
CA ILE A 144 4.92 -18.47 -0.84
C ILE A 144 4.91 -18.96 -2.28
N SER A 145 5.96 -19.68 -2.68
CA SER A 145 6.09 -20.21 -4.05
C SER A 145 5.18 -21.39 -4.29
N ILE A 146 4.84 -21.59 -5.58
CA ILE A 146 4.04 -22.77 -5.96
C ILE A 146 4.81 -24.08 -5.72
N LYS A 147 6.15 -24.05 -5.76
CA LYS A 147 7.00 -25.22 -5.44
C LYS A 147 6.90 -25.60 -3.96
N PHE A 148 6.85 -24.61 -3.09
CA PHE A 148 6.65 -24.86 -1.65
C PHE A 148 5.26 -25.44 -1.39
N ILE A 149 4.23 -24.90 -2.02
CA ILE A 149 2.86 -25.43 -1.94
C ILE A 149 2.84 -26.88 -2.41
N GLU A 150 3.48 -27.19 -3.54
CA GLU A 150 3.56 -28.53 -4.09
C GLU A 150 4.22 -29.54 -3.14
N LYS A 151 5.31 -29.14 -2.45
CA LYS A 151 5.99 -29.95 -1.44
C LYS A 151 5.05 -30.32 -0.27
N TYR A 152 4.12 -29.43 0.08
CA TYR A 152 3.23 -29.57 1.23
C TYR A 152 1.76 -29.85 0.88
N LEU A 153 1.46 -30.35 -0.34
CA LEU A 153 0.08 -30.70 -0.75
C LEU A 153 -0.60 -31.69 0.21
N TYR A 154 0.19 -32.57 0.86
CA TYR A 154 -0.30 -33.52 1.87
C TYR A 154 -0.88 -32.84 3.13
N LYS A 155 -0.67 -31.54 3.32
CA LYS A 155 -1.28 -30.74 4.41
C LYS A 155 -2.72 -30.31 4.09
N ASN A 156 -3.38 -30.89 3.07
CA ASN A 156 -4.75 -30.67 2.67
C ASN A 156 -5.06 -29.19 2.32
N ILE A 157 -4.14 -28.54 1.59
CA ILE A 157 -4.35 -27.17 1.08
C ILE A 157 -5.49 -27.18 0.08
N SER A 158 -6.51 -26.35 0.27
CA SER A 158 -7.64 -26.28 -0.64
C SER A 158 -7.26 -25.76 -2.03
N ILE A 159 -7.90 -26.28 -3.06
CA ILE A 159 -7.65 -25.84 -4.44
C ILE A 159 -8.02 -24.36 -4.64
N ASP A 160 -9.02 -23.85 -3.95
CA ASP A 160 -9.37 -22.43 -3.95
C ASP A 160 -8.23 -21.56 -3.40
N SER A 161 -7.58 -22.01 -2.33
CA SER A 161 -6.42 -21.31 -1.75
C SER A 161 -5.24 -21.29 -2.72
N ILE A 162 -4.93 -22.44 -3.34
CA ILE A 162 -3.88 -22.55 -4.37
C ILE A 162 -4.22 -21.66 -5.58
N SER A 163 -5.46 -21.68 -6.04
CA SER A 163 -5.94 -20.83 -7.15
C SER A 163 -5.86 -19.34 -6.83
N SER A 164 -5.89 -18.97 -5.54
CA SER A 164 -5.76 -17.58 -5.07
C SER A 164 -4.32 -17.10 -5.00
N ASN A 165 -3.34 -18.01 -5.05
CA ASN A 165 -1.92 -17.63 -4.98
C ASN A 165 -1.49 -16.96 -6.29
N PRO A 166 -0.95 -15.72 -6.25
CA PRO A 166 -0.53 -15.01 -7.46
C PRO A 166 0.71 -15.65 -8.15
N ASN A 167 1.39 -16.59 -7.48
CA ASN A 167 2.52 -17.33 -8.03
C ASN A 167 2.12 -18.63 -8.75
N ILE A 168 0.80 -18.93 -8.84
CA ILE A 168 0.32 -20.08 -9.62
C ILE A 168 0.74 -19.93 -11.09
N THR A 169 1.10 -21.05 -11.71
CA THR A 169 1.54 -21.08 -13.12
C THR A 169 0.64 -21.99 -13.94
N ILE A 170 0.61 -21.76 -15.25
CA ILE A 170 -0.13 -22.65 -16.18
C ILE A 170 0.47 -24.07 -16.15
N ASP A 171 1.79 -24.20 -16.07
CA ASP A 171 2.46 -25.50 -15.97
C ASP A 171 1.99 -26.29 -14.74
N PHE A 172 1.82 -25.62 -13.60
CA PHE A 172 1.26 -26.26 -12.41
C PHE A 172 -0.20 -26.70 -12.62
N ILE A 173 -1.02 -25.85 -13.23
CA ILE A 173 -2.41 -26.19 -13.56
C ILE A 173 -2.48 -27.38 -14.50
N ASP A 174 -1.64 -27.41 -15.54
CA ASP A 174 -1.60 -28.49 -16.52
C ASP A 174 -1.03 -29.80 -15.93
N LYS A 175 -0.12 -29.70 -14.98
CA LYS A 175 0.39 -30.87 -14.23
C LYS A 175 -0.70 -31.53 -13.38
N TYR A 176 -1.57 -30.72 -12.75
CA TYR A 176 -2.63 -31.19 -11.85
C TYR A 176 -4.03 -31.05 -12.47
N LYS A 177 -4.21 -31.53 -13.71
CA LYS A 177 -5.46 -31.41 -14.50
C LYS A 177 -6.72 -31.95 -13.80
N ASN A 178 -6.54 -32.88 -12.85
CA ASN A 178 -7.65 -33.45 -12.08
C ASN A 178 -8.15 -32.52 -10.96
N PHE A 179 -7.40 -31.44 -10.64
CA PHE A 179 -7.86 -30.46 -9.69
C PHE A 179 -8.85 -29.51 -10.36
N GLN A 180 -9.93 -29.24 -9.65
CA GLN A 180 -10.93 -28.25 -10.10
C GLN A 180 -10.48 -26.85 -9.70
N PHE A 181 -9.53 -26.29 -10.46
CA PHE A 181 -9.02 -24.95 -10.20
C PHE A 181 -10.08 -23.87 -10.32
N ASN A 182 -10.02 -22.89 -9.44
CA ASN A 182 -10.93 -21.75 -9.44
C ASN A 182 -10.46 -20.67 -10.41
N TRP A 183 -10.99 -20.68 -11.62
CA TRP A 183 -10.61 -19.72 -12.67
C TRP A 183 -11.02 -18.28 -12.38
N TYR A 184 -11.99 -18.06 -11.49
CA TYR A 184 -12.27 -16.74 -10.94
C TYR A 184 -11.04 -16.16 -10.24
N MET A 185 -10.44 -16.93 -9.32
CA MET A 185 -9.25 -16.51 -8.57
C MET A 185 -8.01 -16.42 -9.49
N ILE A 186 -7.83 -17.39 -10.38
CA ILE A 186 -6.72 -17.41 -11.33
C ILE A 186 -6.78 -16.18 -12.23
N SER A 187 -7.90 -15.88 -12.87
CA SER A 187 -8.06 -14.73 -13.77
C SER A 187 -7.79 -13.40 -13.06
N LYS A 188 -8.09 -13.32 -11.76
CA LYS A 188 -7.86 -12.11 -10.96
C LYS A 188 -6.41 -11.93 -10.50
N ASN A 189 -5.70 -13.04 -10.19
CA ASN A 189 -4.47 -13.00 -9.40
C ASN A 189 -3.20 -13.33 -10.19
N ILE A 190 -3.27 -14.26 -11.17
CA ILE A 190 -2.09 -14.67 -11.96
C ILE A 190 -1.43 -13.48 -12.66
N LYS A 191 -0.12 -13.52 -12.83
CA LYS A 191 0.61 -12.51 -13.61
C LYS A 191 0.29 -12.67 -15.10
N ILE A 192 -0.88 -12.24 -15.54
CA ILE A 192 -1.30 -12.33 -16.94
C ILE A 192 -0.50 -11.31 -17.75
N THR A 193 0.18 -11.82 -18.81
CA THR A 193 0.73 -11.00 -19.89
C THR A 193 -0.06 -11.28 -21.16
N LYS A 194 0.09 -10.42 -22.19
CA LYS A 194 -0.50 -10.68 -23.50
C LYS A 194 -0.03 -12.03 -24.05
N GLU A 195 1.27 -12.32 -23.97
CA GLU A 195 1.86 -13.58 -24.42
C GLU A 195 1.27 -14.80 -23.67
N LEU A 196 1.17 -14.72 -22.33
CA LEU A 196 0.58 -15.79 -21.54
C LEU A 196 -0.85 -16.08 -21.98
N TYR A 197 -1.67 -15.04 -22.18
CA TYR A 197 -3.04 -15.19 -22.65
C TYR A 197 -3.08 -15.78 -24.07
N GLU A 198 -2.32 -15.21 -25.01
CA GLU A 198 -2.28 -15.67 -26.41
C GLU A 198 -1.91 -17.15 -26.54
N ASN A 199 -0.96 -17.64 -25.73
CA ASN A 199 -0.53 -19.03 -25.70
C ASN A 199 -1.51 -19.97 -24.97
N ASN A 200 -2.52 -19.43 -24.27
CA ASN A 200 -3.45 -20.21 -23.43
C ASN A 200 -4.91 -19.76 -23.62
N LYS A 201 -5.32 -19.43 -24.85
CA LYS A 201 -6.68 -18.97 -25.18
C LYS A 201 -7.77 -20.02 -24.91
N ASP A 202 -7.38 -21.28 -24.89
CA ASP A 202 -8.25 -22.45 -24.65
C ASP A 202 -8.69 -22.54 -23.17
N LYS A 203 -8.02 -21.84 -22.27
CA LYS A 203 -8.34 -21.86 -20.85
C LYS A 203 -9.62 -21.02 -20.55
N PRO A 204 -10.40 -21.39 -19.51
CA PRO A 204 -11.66 -20.73 -19.22
C PRO A 204 -11.48 -19.38 -18.48
N TRP A 205 -10.82 -18.45 -19.15
CA TRP A 205 -10.57 -17.10 -18.64
C TRP A 205 -11.87 -16.33 -18.39
N LEU A 206 -11.94 -15.63 -17.27
CA LEU A 206 -13.07 -14.79 -16.90
C LEU A 206 -12.73 -13.31 -17.09
N TRP A 207 -13.14 -12.74 -18.20
CA TRP A 207 -12.74 -11.40 -18.66
C TRP A 207 -13.05 -10.27 -17.67
N ASN A 208 -14.17 -10.35 -16.96
CA ASN A 208 -14.50 -9.38 -15.91
C ASN A 208 -13.52 -9.40 -14.74
N TYR A 209 -12.85 -10.53 -14.48
CA TYR A 209 -11.82 -10.66 -13.45
C TYR A 209 -10.43 -10.33 -13.99
N ILE A 210 -10.13 -10.69 -15.24
CA ILE A 210 -8.95 -10.21 -15.95
C ILE A 210 -8.94 -8.68 -15.94
N ALA A 211 -10.05 -8.01 -16.24
CA ALA A 211 -10.15 -6.56 -16.23
C ALA A 211 -9.76 -5.92 -14.88
N ARG A 212 -9.91 -6.63 -13.75
CA ARG A 212 -9.52 -6.19 -12.39
C ARG A 212 -8.10 -6.60 -11.99
N ASN A 213 -7.43 -7.39 -12.81
CA ASN A 213 -6.10 -7.90 -12.50
C ASN A 213 -5.07 -6.76 -12.54
N LYS A 214 -4.32 -6.59 -11.46
CA LYS A 214 -3.32 -5.52 -11.32
C LYS A 214 -2.15 -5.61 -12.32
N ASN A 215 -1.96 -6.77 -12.95
CA ASN A 215 -0.90 -6.99 -13.93
C ASN A 215 -1.32 -6.64 -15.36
N ILE A 216 -2.60 -6.32 -15.60
CA ILE A 216 -3.15 -5.98 -16.91
C ILE A 216 -3.00 -4.47 -17.16
N SER A 217 -2.37 -4.11 -18.29
CA SER A 217 -2.24 -2.73 -18.72
C SER A 217 -3.55 -2.18 -19.32
N LEU A 218 -3.66 -0.85 -19.37
CA LEU A 218 -4.78 -0.19 -20.06
C LEU A 218 -4.82 -0.52 -21.56
N ASP A 219 -3.67 -0.74 -22.20
CA ASP A 219 -3.62 -1.09 -23.61
C ASP A 219 -4.15 -2.51 -23.85
N PHE A 220 -3.86 -3.44 -22.93
CA PHE A 220 -4.48 -4.77 -22.97
C PHE A 220 -6.01 -4.67 -22.81
N ILE A 221 -6.49 -3.86 -21.88
CA ILE A 221 -7.94 -3.63 -21.69
C ILE A 221 -8.58 -3.08 -22.96
N LYS A 222 -7.97 -2.10 -23.62
CA LYS A 222 -8.48 -1.53 -24.90
C LYS A 222 -8.54 -2.58 -26.00
N GLU A 223 -7.47 -3.38 -26.15
CA GLU A 223 -7.35 -4.39 -27.22
C GLU A 223 -8.41 -5.50 -27.04
N TYR A 224 -8.62 -5.96 -25.81
CA TYR A 224 -9.49 -7.10 -25.51
C TYR A 224 -10.85 -6.72 -24.90
N PHE A 225 -11.24 -5.45 -24.96
CA PHE A 225 -12.51 -4.96 -24.40
C PHE A 225 -13.74 -5.74 -24.94
N HIS A 226 -13.72 -6.11 -26.22
CA HIS A 226 -14.79 -6.81 -26.92
C HIS A 226 -15.03 -8.26 -26.43
N HIS A 227 -14.14 -8.82 -25.63
CA HIS A 227 -14.30 -10.16 -25.05
C HIS A 227 -15.24 -10.23 -23.82
N GLY A 228 -15.97 -9.18 -23.54
CA GLY A 228 -16.97 -9.14 -22.47
C GLY A 228 -16.53 -8.46 -21.19
N MET A 229 -15.47 -7.64 -21.24
CA MET A 229 -15.16 -6.71 -20.15
C MET A 229 -16.25 -5.63 -20.04
N CYS A 230 -16.59 -5.22 -18.85
CA CYS A 230 -17.53 -4.13 -18.63
C CYS A 230 -16.88 -3.00 -17.81
N TRP A 231 -17.43 -1.79 -17.94
CA TRP A 231 -16.92 -0.61 -17.23
C TRP A 231 -16.92 -0.80 -15.71
N TYR A 232 -17.90 -1.53 -15.16
CA TYR A 232 -17.93 -1.92 -13.76
C TYR A 232 -16.66 -2.69 -13.32
N SER A 233 -16.25 -3.66 -14.13
CA SER A 233 -15.05 -4.47 -13.86
C SER A 233 -13.77 -3.68 -14.06
N ILE A 234 -13.69 -2.89 -15.13
CA ILE A 234 -12.55 -2.02 -15.44
C ILE A 234 -12.35 -0.99 -14.32
N SER A 235 -13.41 -0.44 -13.75
CA SER A 235 -13.34 0.51 -12.62
C SER A 235 -12.51 -0.01 -11.44
N GLY A 236 -12.45 -1.32 -11.23
CA GLY A 236 -11.65 -1.96 -10.19
C GLY A 236 -10.19 -2.21 -10.57
N ASN A 237 -9.74 -1.81 -11.75
CA ASN A 237 -8.33 -1.99 -12.14
C ASN A 237 -7.45 -0.87 -11.54
N PRO A 238 -6.42 -1.21 -10.76
CA PRO A 238 -5.56 -0.20 -10.13
C PRO A 238 -4.68 0.57 -11.13
N ASN A 239 -4.58 0.12 -12.39
CA ASN A 239 -3.80 0.78 -13.44
C ASN A 239 -4.58 1.89 -14.17
N ILE A 240 -5.88 2.10 -13.86
CA ILE A 240 -6.61 3.26 -14.37
C ILE A 240 -5.93 4.52 -13.88
N THR A 241 -5.43 5.31 -14.83
CA THR A 241 -4.81 6.61 -14.56
C THR A 241 -5.86 7.72 -14.50
N ILE A 242 -5.50 8.85 -13.88
CA ILE A 242 -6.34 10.06 -13.87
C ILE A 242 -6.66 10.50 -15.30
N GLN A 243 -5.64 10.53 -16.17
CA GLN A 243 -5.81 10.90 -17.57
C GLN A 243 -6.82 9.99 -18.29
N TYR A 244 -6.81 8.68 -18.00
CA TYR A 244 -7.77 7.75 -18.59
C TYR A 244 -9.19 8.02 -18.10
N LEU A 245 -9.36 8.34 -16.81
CA LEU A 245 -10.66 8.75 -16.25
C LEU A 245 -11.17 10.02 -16.91
N GLU A 246 -10.35 11.08 -17.00
CA GLU A 246 -10.73 12.37 -17.60
C GLU A 246 -11.14 12.23 -19.06
N GLN A 247 -10.49 11.37 -19.82
CA GLN A 247 -10.82 11.09 -21.21
C GLN A 247 -12.11 10.27 -21.41
N ASN A 248 -12.61 9.64 -20.35
CA ASN A 248 -13.72 8.71 -20.41
C ASN A 248 -14.80 8.97 -19.34
N PHE A 249 -14.93 10.19 -18.85
CA PHE A 249 -15.94 10.55 -17.82
C PHE A 249 -17.39 10.26 -18.24
N ASP A 250 -17.67 10.20 -19.55
CA ASP A 250 -18.95 9.84 -20.12
C ASP A 250 -19.29 8.34 -19.99
N LYS A 251 -18.32 7.51 -19.63
CA LYS A 251 -18.50 6.05 -19.51
C LYS A 251 -19.10 5.68 -18.15
N PRO A 252 -19.86 4.58 -18.08
CA PRO A 252 -20.54 4.14 -16.86
C PRO A 252 -19.59 3.48 -15.86
N PHE A 253 -18.61 4.24 -15.36
CA PHE A 253 -17.74 3.76 -14.29
C PHE A 253 -18.49 3.49 -12.99
N ASN A 254 -18.02 2.49 -12.25
CA ASN A 254 -18.41 2.32 -10.87
C ASN A 254 -17.54 3.22 -9.96
N TRP A 255 -18.09 4.34 -9.53
CA TRP A 255 -17.38 5.33 -8.73
C TRP A 255 -16.96 4.83 -7.35
N ALA A 256 -17.61 3.80 -6.80
CA ALA A 256 -17.17 3.15 -5.57
C ALA A 256 -15.82 2.43 -5.77
N HIS A 257 -15.65 1.73 -6.90
CA HIS A 257 -14.37 1.11 -7.23
C HIS A 257 -13.30 2.14 -7.60
N ILE A 258 -13.68 3.22 -8.31
CA ILE A 258 -12.76 4.33 -8.60
C ILE A 258 -12.30 5.00 -7.30
N ALA A 259 -13.15 5.09 -6.28
CA ALA A 259 -12.79 5.65 -4.98
C ALA A 259 -11.64 4.86 -4.28
N GLU A 260 -11.46 3.58 -4.59
CA GLU A 260 -10.34 2.75 -4.10
C GLU A 260 -9.08 2.83 -4.97
N ASN A 261 -9.16 3.46 -6.16
CA ASN A 261 -8.04 3.46 -7.10
C ASN A 261 -6.83 4.23 -6.53
N PRO A 262 -5.62 3.62 -6.46
CA PRO A 262 -4.44 4.25 -5.87
C PRO A 262 -3.92 5.48 -6.65
N ASN A 263 -4.37 5.65 -7.91
CA ASN A 263 -4.04 6.81 -8.75
C ASN A 263 -4.98 8.02 -8.52
N LEU A 264 -6.05 7.85 -7.72
CA LEU A 264 -6.94 8.96 -7.38
C LEU A 264 -6.18 10.02 -6.57
N THR A 265 -6.47 11.31 -6.85
CA THR A 265 -5.88 12.44 -6.13
C THR A 265 -6.97 13.25 -5.44
N PHE A 266 -6.57 14.05 -4.43
CA PHE A 266 -7.50 14.95 -3.73
C PHE A 266 -8.10 16.00 -4.69
N ASP A 267 -7.28 16.48 -5.63
CA ASP A 267 -7.71 17.45 -6.65
C ASP A 267 -8.85 16.90 -7.51
N ILE A 268 -8.78 15.64 -7.95
CA ILE A 268 -9.86 14.99 -8.72
C ILE A 268 -11.15 14.91 -7.91
N ILE A 269 -11.05 14.53 -6.62
CA ILE A 269 -12.22 14.44 -5.73
C ILE A 269 -12.84 15.81 -5.55
N GLU A 270 -12.04 16.84 -5.31
CA GLU A 270 -12.50 18.21 -5.05
C GLU A 270 -13.06 18.91 -6.27
N LYS A 271 -12.51 18.68 -7.46
CA LYS A 271 -13.01 19.21 -8.73
C LYS A 271 -14.31 18.56 -9.18
N ASN A 272 -14.53 17.31 -8.81
CA ASN A 272 -15.68 16.52 -9.26
C ASN A 272 -16.68 16.24 -8.14
N LYS A 273 -17.08 17.28 -7.40
CA LYS A 273 -18.04 17.17 -6.28
C LYS A 273 -19.46 16.74 -6.71
N SER A 274 -19.79 16.85 -7.98
CA SER A 274 -21.03 16.34 -8.56
C SER A 274 -21.09 14.81 -8.56
N ILE A 275 -19.94 14.15 -8.51
CA ILE A 275 -19.86 12.69 -8.33
C ILE A 275 -20.20 12.38 -6.88
N SER A 276 -21.13 11.45 -6.69
CA SER A 276 -21.45 10.92 -5.35
C SER A 276 -20.34 9.99 -4.88
N TRP A 277 -19.22 10.57 -4.41
CA TRP A 277 -18.09 9.81 -3.90
C TRP A 277 -18.47 8.95 -2.71
N ASN A 278 -18.08 7.68 -2.72
CA ASN A 278 -18.25 6.80 -1.59
C ASN A 278 -17.10 6.98 -0.59
N TRP A 279 -17.35 7.75 0.47
CA TRP A 279 -16.34 8.09 1.48
C TRP A 279 -15.87 6.92 2.34
N PHE A 280 -16.62 5.83 2.39
CA PHE A 280 -16.14 4.57 2.96
C PHE A 280 -14.90 4.07 2.20
N TYR A 281 -14.98 4.00 0.86
CA TYR A 281 -13.85 3.59 0.02
C TYR A 281 -12.76 4.65 -0.09
N ILE A 282 -13.09 5.93 -0.08
CA ILE A 282 -12.10 7.02 0.03
C ILE A 282 -11.27 6.87 1.31
N SER A 283 -11.89 6.53 2.44
CA SER A 283 -11.20 6.31 3.72
C SER A 283 -10.22 5.12 3.68
N ALA A 284 -10.46 4.14 2.82
CA ALA A 284 -9.58 2.98 2.63
C ALA A 284 -8.48 3.22 1.58
N ASN A 285 -8.61 4.27 0.74
CA ASN A 285 -7.71 4.52 -0.36
C ASN A 285 -6.27 4.80 0.13
N LYS A 286 -5.29 4.21 -0.55
CA LYS A 286 -3.85 4.41 -0.28
C LYS A 286 -3.32 5.73 -0.83
N PHE A 287 -4.02 6.35 -1.78
CA PHE A 287 -3.61 7.60 -2.44
C PHE A 287 -2.15 7.59 -2.90
N THR A 288 -1.71 6.49 -3.49
CA THR A 288 -0.29 6.29 -3.86
C THR A 288 0.20 7.40 -4.77
N LYS A 289 -0.60 7.80 -5.78
CA LYS A 289 -0.24 8.87 -6.71
C LYS A 289 -0.19 10.24 -6.04
N GLU A 290 -1.15 10.56 -5.19
CA GLU A 290 -1.15 11.81 -4.41
C GLU A 290 0.07 11.89 -3.51
N LYS A 291 0.41 10.77 -2.83
CA LYS A 291 1.60 10.66 -1.98
C LYS A 291 2.88 10.88 -2.78
N GLU A 292 3.02 10.27 -3.96
CA GLU A 292 4.16 10.48 -4.86
C GLU A 292 4.32 11.97 -5.22
N LEU A 293 3.24 12.62 -5.67
CA LEU A 293 3.25 14.04 -6.03
C LEU A 293 3.62 14.93 -4.84
N PHE A 294 3.09 14.62 -3.66
CA PHE A 294 3.43 15.32 -2.43
C PHE A 294 4.92 15.19 -2.10
N TYR A 295 5.47 13.98 -2.16
CA TYR A 295 6.88 13.72 -1.90
C TYR A 295 7.77 14.45 -2.90
N GLU A 296 7.49 14.37 -4.20
CA GLU A 296 8.24 15.10 -5.23
C GLU A 296 8.30 16.60 -4.96
N LYS A 297 7.15 17.20 -4.58
CA LYS A 297 7.07 18.61 -4.22
C LYS A 297 7.98 18.94 -3.04
N TYR A 298 7.92 18.18 -1.95
CA TYR A 298 8.70 18.43 -0.75
C TYR A 298 10.20 18.18 -0.95
N TYR A 299 10.58 17.15 -1.72
CA TYR A 299 11.98 16.93 -2.10
C TYR A 299 12.53 18.08 -2.94
N LYS A 300 11.78 18.60 -3.89
CA LYS A 300 12.17 19.78 -4.70
C LYS A 300 12.40 21.00 -3.81
N ILE A 301 11.48 21.27 -2.88
CA ILE A 301 11.60 22.37 -1.92
C ILE A 301 12.86 22.19 -1.05
N TYR A 302 13.06 21.00 -0.47
CA TYR A 302 14.21 20.72 0.37
C TYR A 302 15.52 20.87 -0.39
N MET A 303 15.63 20.34 -1.60
CA MET A 303 16.84 20.47 -2.42
C MET A 303 17.13 21.92 -2.81
N ALA A 304 16.10 22.71 -3.10
CA ALA A 304 16.26 24.14 -3.35
C ALA A 304 16.77 24.86 -2.11
N THR A 305 16.16 24.63 -0.94
CA THR A 305 16.57 25.21 0.35
C THR A 305 18.02 24.80 0.70
N PHE A 306 18.36 23.53 0.51
CA PHE A 306 19.71 23.02 0.77
C PHE A 306 20.76 23.69 -0.13
N ARG A 307 20.48 23.87 -1.43
CA ARG A 307 21.36 24.59 -2.37
C ARG A 307 21.54 26.05 -1.95
N LEU A 308 20.46 26.73 -1.55
CA LEU A 308 20.51 28.10 -1.04
C LEU A 308 21.36 28.19 0.23
N GLN A 309 21.19 27.24 1.16
CA GLN A 309 21.97 27.21 2.40
C GLN A 309 23.49 26.95 2.12
N GLN A 310 23.80 26.06 1.17
CA GLN A 310 25.19 25.86 0.75
C GLN A 310 25.80 27.10 0.10
N TYR A 311 25.03 27.78 -0.77
CA TYR A 311 25.45 29.02 -1.38
C TYR A 311 25.69 30.11 -0.31
N PHE A 312 24.76 30.23 0.65
CA PHE A 312 24.87 31.14 1.79
C PHE A 312 26.14 30.87 2.60
N ASN A 313 26.39 29.62 3.01
CA ASN A 313 27.58 29.28 3.79
C ASN A 313 28.87 29.63 3.05
N ARG A 314 28.94 29.35 1.73
CA ARG A 314 30.07 29.73 0.88
C ARG A 314 30.26 31.25 0.77
N ALA A 315 29.15 31.98 0.70
CA ALA A 315 29.16 33.46 0.64
C ALA A 315 29.47 34.06 2.01
N TYR A 316 28.99 33.43 3.10
CA TYR A 316 29.23 33.88 4.48
C TYR A 316 30.73 33.92 4.84
N ASP A 317 31.48 32.90 4.42
CA ASP A 317 32.91 32.79 4.70
C ASP A 317 33.77 33.64 3.74
N ASN A 318 33.18 34.29 2.71
CA ASN A 318 33.89 35.07 1.74
C ASN A 318 33.82 36.58 2.04
N PRO A 319 34.96 37.25 2.34
CA PRO A 319 34.99 38.68 2.67
C PRO A 319 34.39 39.61 1.61
N LYS A 320 34.38 39.21 0.35
CA LYS A 320 33.81 39.98 -0.77
C LYS A 320 32.29 40.14 -0.70
N TYR A 321 31.61 39.31 0.06
CA TYR A 321 30.13 39.30 0.18
C TYR A 321 29.59 39.85 1.49
N LYS A 322 30.39 40.66 2.24
CA LYS A 322 29.99 41.20 3.54
C LYS A 322 28.68 41.97 3.50
N PHE A 323 28.36 42.67 2.43
CA PHE A 323 27.12 43.40 2.23
C PHE A 323 25.91 42.48 1.98
N CYS A 324 26.14 41.41 1.24
CA CYS A 324 25.09 40.42 0.98
C CYS A 324 24.65 39.62 2.24
N ARG A 325 25.56 39.47 3.22
CA ARG A 325 25.28 38.82 4.51
C ARG A 325 24.18 39.54 5.27
N THR A 326 24.24 40.84 5.40
CA THR A 326 23.30 41.65 6.17
C THR A 326 21.88 41.61 5.56
N ILE A 327 21.79 41.62 4.22
CA ILE A 327 20.50 41.52 3.52
C ILE A 327 19.92 40.09 3.63
N PHE A 328 20.78 39.08 3.56
CA PHE A 328 20.37 37.68 3.60
C PHE A 328 19.91 37.28 5.02
N GLU A 329 20.63 37.69 6.07
CA GLU A 329 20.25 37.46 7.46
C GLU A 329 18.90 38.11 7.80
N LYS A 330 18.66 39.31 7.28
CA LYS A 330 17.41 40.02 7.45
C LYS A 330 16.23 39.32 6.76
N ASN A 331 16.43 38.81 5.55
CA ASN A 331 15.40 38.11 4.77
C ASN A 331 15.20 36.66 5.25
N TRP A 332 16.26 35.99 5.73
CA TRP A 332 16.19 34.62 6.26
C TRP A 332 15.33 34.55 7.52
N ASN A 333 15.53 35.47 8.46
CA ASN A 333 14.71 35.54 9.67
C ASN A 333 13.23 35.83 9.38
N THR A 334 12.94 36.51 8.28
CA THR A 334 11.56 36.77 7.84
C THR A 334 10.92 35.50 7.22
N ILE A 335 11.70 34.71 6.49
CA ILE A 335 11.21 33.47 5.84
C ILE A 335 11.01 32.33 6.84
N MET A 336 11.89 32.24 7.85
CA MET A 336 11.82 31.16 8.84
C MET A 336 10.81 31.40 9.97
N ASN A 337 10.27 32.63 10.08
CA ASN A 337 9.22 33.00 11.03
C ASN A 337 7.81 33.06 10.42
N GLN A 338 7.64 32.73 9.14
CA GLN A 338 6.38 32.47 8.44
C GLN A 338 6.11 30.96 8.30
#